data_0d3ef17c59dfd0cb6cc53a0c7e11ec5d
#
_entry.id   0d3ef17c59dfd0cb6cc53a0c7e11ec5d
#
_cell.length_a   1.000
_cell.length_b   1.000
_cell.length_c   1.000
_cell.angle_alpha   90.00
_cell.angle_beta   90.00
_cell.angle_gamma   90.00
#
_symmetry.space_group_name_H-M   'P 1'
#
loop_
_entity.id
_entity.type
_entity.pdbx_description
1 polymer ?
#
loop_
_entity_poly.entity_id
_entity_poly.type
_entity_poly.pdbx_seq_one_letter_code
_entity_poly.pdbx_strand_id
1 'polypeptide(L)'
;PHQLVESFKSTLDEVREADILLHIVDISHPNFEEQIEIVNKTLAEIDGLDKPTVMVFNKIDAFNYEPKEEDDLNARTSLNNSLEDWKRTWMGKAEHSIFISTLKKENWPEFRELIYEEVKQIHSKRFPYNNYLY
;
A
#
# COMPACT_ATOMS: atom_id res chain seq x y z
N PRO A 1 -21.40 -1.11 -5.70
CA PRO A 1 -22.33 -1.65 -6.69
C PRO A 1 -21.68 -2.70 -7.59
N HIS A 2 -22.43 -3.69 -7.98
CA HIS A 2 -21.94 -4.77 -8.81
C HIS A 2 -21.36 -4.29 -10.15
N GLN A 3 -21.99 -3.31 -10.78
CA GLN A 3 -21.53 -2.74 -12.04
C GLN A 3 -20.17 -2.05 -11.93
N LEU A 4 -19.89 -1.38 -10.80
CA LEU A 4 -18.59 -0.76 -10.56
C LEU A 4 -17.50 -1.81 -10.40
N VAL A 5 -17.81 -2.93 -9.74
CA VAL A 5 -16.87 -4.04 -9.57
C VAL A 5 -16.53 -4.65 -10.92
N GLU A 6 -17.54 -4.87 -11.78
CA GLU A 6 -17.32 -5.42 -13.12
C GLU A 6 -16.47 -4.47 -14.00
N SER A 7 -16.75 -3.16 -13.96
CA SER A 7 -15.94 -2.18 -14.68
C SER A 7 -14.51 -2.15 -14.16
N PHE A 8 -14.34 -2.25 -12.85
CA PHE A 8 -13.03 -2.29 -12.22
C PHE A 8 -12.25 -3.53 -12.64
N LYS A 9 -12.89 -4.70 -12.65
CA LYS A 9 -12.26 -5.94 -13.13
C LYS A 9 -11.79 -5.83 -14.56
N SER A 10 -12.58 -5.19 -15.41
CA SER A 10 -12.24 -4.96 -16.81
C SER A 10 -10.97 -4.11 -16.98
N THR A 11 -10.81 -3.07 -16.16
CA THR A 11 -9.59 -2.25 -16.15
C THR A 11 -8.40 -2.94 -15.50
N LEU A 12 -8.62 -3.98 -14.69
CA LEU A 12 -7.55 -4.71 -14.01
C LEU A 12 -6.85 -5.75 -14.89
N ASP A 13 -7.23 -5.88 -16.17
CA ASP A 13 -6.49 -6.76 -17.10
C ASP A 13 -5.01 -6.36 -17.18
N GLU A 14 -4.72 -5.07 -17.05
CA GLU A 14 -3.34 -4.55 -17.01
C GLU A 14 -2.56 -5.07 -15.79
N VAL A 15 -3.25 -5.34 -14.69
CA VAL A 15 -2.62 -5.87 -13.47
C VAL A 15 -2.01 -7.24 -13.72
N ARG A 16 -2.65 -8.07 -14.55
CA ARG A 16 -2.13 -9.41 -14.86
C ARG A 16 -0.80 -9.35 -15.59
N GLU A 17 -0.56 -8.29 -16.36
CA GLU A 17 0.67 -8.11 -17.13
C GLU A 17 1.73 -7.33 -16.38
N ALA A 18 1.37 -6.71 -15.26
CA ALA A 18 2.31 -5.93 -14.47
C ALA A 18 3.36 -6.81 -13.80
N ASP A 19 4.57 -6.31 -13.69
CA ASP A 19 5.66 -6.98 -12.97
C ASP A 19 5.69 -6.60 -11.48
N ILE A 20 5.12 -5.45 -11.13
CA ILE A 20 5.02 -4.95 -9.77
C ILE A 20 3.73 -4.17 -9.60
N LEU A 21 3.14 -4.24 -8.42
CA LEU A 21 1.94 -3.48 -8.07
C LEU A 21 2.26 -2.45 -7.00
N LEU A 22 1.72 -1.27 -7.18
CA LEU A 22 1.71 -0.25 -6.13
C LEU A 22 0.28 -0.15 -5.60
N HIS A 23 0.07 -0.59 -4.38
CA HIS A 23 -1.22 -0.49 -3.73
C HIS A 23 -1.27 0.83 -2.95
N ILE A 24 -1.89 1.83 -3.54
CA ILE A 24 -1.97 3.18 -2.95
C ILE A 24 -3.19 3.24 -2.03
N VAL A 25 -2.94 3.59 -0.77
CA VAL A 25 -3.96 3.65 0.28
C VAL A 25 -4.03 5.06 0.83
N ASP A 26 -5.25 5.58 0.98
CA ASP A 26 -5.49 6.85 1.67
C ASP A 26 -5.59 6.57 3.18
N ILE A 27 -4.51 6.77 3.92
CA ILE A 27 -4.49 6.48 5.36
C ILE A 27 -5.32 7.48 6.18
N SER A 28 -5.69 8.62 5.60
CA SER A 28 -6.57 9.57 6.27
C SER A 28 -8.04 9.13 6.28
N HIS A 29 -8.39 8.15 5.46
CA HIS A 29 -9.75 7.64 5.43
C HIS A 29 -9.98 6.68 6.61
N PRO A 30 -11.07 6.84 7.38
CA PRO A 30 -11.31 6.02 8.58
C PRO A 30 -11.46 4.53 8.29
N ASN A 31 -11.87 4.15 7.08
CA ASN A 31 -12.10 2.77 6.67
C ASN A 31 -11.01 2.24 5.72
N PHE A 32 -9.79 2.75 5.82
CA PHE A 32 -8.75 2.35 4.87
C PHE A 32 -8.42 0.86 4.93
N GLU A 33 -8.51 0.23 6.09
CA GLU A 33 -8.26 -1.22 6.21
C GLU A 33 -9.29 -2.04 5.44
N GLU A 34 -10.55 -1.66 5.54
CA GLU A 34 -11.63 -2.31 4.80
C GLU A 34 -11.43 -2.17 3.29
N GLN A 35 -10.99 -0.99 2.85
CA GLN A 35 -10.68 -0.74 1.45
C GLN A 35 -9.52 -1.63 0.96
N ILE A 36 -8.50 -1.84 1.80
CA ILE A 36 -7.41 -2.76 1.48
C ILE A 36 -7.94 -4.17 1.29
N GLU A 37 -8.81 -4.64 2.17
CA GLU A 37 -9.39 -5.98 2.05
C GLU A 37 -10.20 -6.16 0.77
N ILE A 38 -10.98 -5.15 0.38
CA ILE A 38 -11.77 -5.18 -0.85
C ILE A 38 -10.85 -5.31 -2.06
N VAL A 39 -9.78 -4.52 -2.10
CA VAL A 39 -8.81 -4.59 -3.20
C VAL A 39 -8.13 -5.97 -3.24
N ASN A 40 -7.73 -6.50 -2.10
CA ASN A 40 -7.10 -7.82 -2.04
C ASN A 40 -8.03 -8.92 -2.52
N LYS A 41 -9.32 -8.88 -2.17
CA LYS A 41 -10.30 -9.83 -2.68
C LYS A 41 -10.44 -9.75 -4.20
N THR A 42 -10.46 -8.54 -4.74
CA THR A 42 -10.54 -8.32 -6.19
C THR A 42 -9.29 -8.84 -6.89
N LEU A 43 -8.11 -8.60 -6.33
CA LEU A 43 -6.86 -9.11 -6.88
C LEU A 43 -6.82 -10.64 -6.85
N ALA A 44 -7.34 -11.26 -5.80
CA ALA A 44 -7.42 -12.73 -5.72
C ALA A 44 -8.26 -13.32 -6.84
N GLU A 45 -9.34 -12.65 -7.24
CA GLU A 45 -10.22 -13.10 -8.33
C GLU A 45 -9.55 -13.08 -9.70
N ILE A 46 -8.51 -12.26 -9.87
CA ILE A 46 -7.80 -12.12 -11.15
C ILE A 46 -6.36 -12.63 -11.08
N ASP A 47 -6.03 -13.43 -10.08
CA ASP A 47 -4.68 -13.99 -9.85
C ASP A 47 -3.59 -12.92 -9.72
N GLY A 48 -3.95 -11.78 -9.11
CA GLY A 48 -3.02 -10.65 -8.92
C GLY A 48 -2.25 -10.67 -7.61
N LEU A 49 -2.54 -11.60 -6.69
CA LEU A 49 -1.91 -11.62 -5.37
C LEU A 49 -0.48 -12.15 -5.35
N ASP A 50 -0.07 -12.86 -6.38
CA ASP A 50 1.27 -13.44 -6.49
C ASP A 50 2.33 -12.45 -6.98
N LYS A 51 1.92 -11.25 -7.35
CA LYS A 51 2.84 -10.23 -7.84
C LYS A 51 3.50 -9.48 -6.69
N PRO A 52 4.78 -9.08 -6.85
CA PRO A 52 5.42 -8.19 -5.90
C PRO A 52 4.58 -6.93 -5.71
N THR A 53 4.27 -6.58 -4.47
CA THR A 53 3.40 -5.45 -4.17
C THR A 53 4.06 -4.54 -3.14
N VAL A 54 4.08 -3.24 -3.43
CA VAL A 54 4.49 -2.21 -2.46
C VAL A 54 3.23 -1.54 -1.94
N MET A 55 3.06 -1.54 -0.62
CA MET A 55 1.97 -0.83 0.04
C MET A 55 2.39 0.63 0.24
N VAL A 56 1.65 1.55 -0.35
CA VAL A 56 1.94 2.99 -0.27
C VAL A 56 0.81 3.68 0.48
N PHE A 57 1.08 4.05 1.73
CA PHE A 57 0.13 4.76 2.57
C PHE A 57 0.33 6.25 2.37
N ASN A 58 -0.55 6.86 1.60
CA ASN A 58 -0.50 8.28 1.25
C ASN A 58 -1.38 9.11 2.18
N LYS A 59 -1.16 10.40 2.17
CA LYS A 59 -1.89 11.40 2.94
C LYS A 59 -1.61 11.35 4.44
N ILE A 60 -0.38 11.04 4.83
CA ILE A 60 0.01 11.09 6.25
C ILE A 60 -0.15 12.49 6.84
N ASP A 61 -0.12 13.53 6.01
CA ASP A 61 -0.36 14.93 6.40
C ASP A 61 -1.80 15.17 6.89
N ALA A 62 -2.73 14.35 6.44
CA ALA A 62 -4.15 14.45 6.81
C ALA A 62 -4.60 13.36 7.77
N PHE A 63 -3.66 12.51 8.22
CA PHE A 63 -3.98 11.41 9.15
C PHE A 63 -4.35 11.95 10.52
N ASN A 64 -5.41 11.38 11.10
CA ASN A 64 -5.86 11.66 12.45
C ASN A 64 -6.15 10.36 13.19
N TYR A 65 -6.02 10.40 14.51
CA TYR A 65 -6.40 9.29 15.35
C TYR A 65 -6.96 9.82 16.67
N GLU A 66 -7.64 8.95 17.42
CA GLU A 66 -8.21 9.28 18.71
C GLU A 66 -7.35 8.67 19.81
N PRO A 67 -6.50 9.46 20.50
CA PRO A 67 -5.70 8.94 21.60
C PRO A 67 -6.61 8.34 22.68
N LYS A 68 -6.23 7.16 23.19
CA LYS A 68 -6.98 6.52 24.26
C LYS A 68 -6.55 7.12 25.60
N GLU A 69 -7.51 7.63 26.35
CA GLU A 69 -7.27 8.17 27.69
C GLU A 69 -6.95 7.04 28.66
N GLU A 70 -6.16 7.33 29.70
CA GLU A 70 -5.75 6.32 30.69
C GLU A 70 -6.92 5.76 31.47
N ASP A 71 -7.95 6.57 31.69
CA ASP A 71 -9.16 6.19 32.44
C ASP A 71 -10.28 5.64 31.56
N ASP A 72 -10.05 5.55 30.26
CA ASP A 72 -11.03 4.99 29.34
C ASP A 72 -11.07 3.46 29.48
N LEU A 73 -12.18 2.95 30.00
CA LEU A 73 -12.39 1.51 30.24
C LEU A 73 -12.85 0.76 28.99
N ASN A 74 -13.11 1.46 27.89
CA ASN A 74 -13.52 0.81 26.65
C ASN A 74 -12.34 0.07 26.02
N ALA A 75 -12.65 -0.97 25.22
CA ALA A 75 -11.62 -1.68 24.48
C ALA A 75 -10.96 -0.77 23.46
N ARG A 76 -9.66 -0.95 23.27
CA ARG A 76 -8.90 -0.24 22.23
C ARG A 76 -9.40 -0.63 20.85
N THR A 77 -9.61 0.35 19.99
CA THR A 77 -10.03 0.14 18.59
C THR A 77 -8.96 0.64 17.64
N SER A 78 -9.14 0.38 16.34
CA SER A 78 -8.23 0.88 15.31
C SER A 78 -8.17 2.42 15.27
N LEU A 79 -9.23 3.11 15.71
CA LEU A 79 -9.26 4.56 15.77
C LEU A 79 -8.28 5.13 16.80
N ASN A 80 -7.83 4.33 17.73
CA ASN A 80 -6.86 4.73 18.76
C ASN A 80 -5.40 4.58 18.29
N ASN A 81 -5.16 4.01 17.12
CA ASN A 81 -3.81 3.80 16.62
C ASN A 81 -3.22 5.08 16.06
N SER A 82 -2.03 5.43 16.52
CA SER A 82 -1.23 6.53 15.96
C SER A 82 -0.61 6.10 14.63
N LEU A 83 -0.03 7.06 13.91
CA LEU A 83 0.69 6.76 12.68
C LEU A 83 1.85 5.77 12.93
N GLU A 84 2.56 5.92 14.04
CA GLU A 84 3.64 5.01 14.42
C GLU A 84 3.14 3.60 14.70
N ASP A 85 1.95 3.46 15.30
CA ASP A 85 1.32 2.16 15.52
C ASP A 85 1.03 1.46 14.18
N TRP A 86 0.50 2.21 13.20
CA TRP A 86 0.22 1.68 11.87
C TRP A 86 1.50 1.31 11.12
N LYS A 87 2.55 2.11 11.24
CA LYS A 87 3.85 1.79 10.64
C LYS A 87 4.38 0.46 11.15
N ARG A 88 4.34 0.24 12.46
CA ARG A 88 4.77 -1.04 13.06
C ARG A 88 3.92 -2.21 12.60
N THR A 89 2.60 -2.00 12.53
CA THR A 89 1.67 -3.03 12.07
C THR A 89 2.01 -3.47 10.65
N TRP A 90 2.20 -2.53 9.75
CA TRP A 90 2.42 -2.84 8.34
C TRP A 90 3.85 -3.29 8.03
N MET A 91 4.82 -2.93 8.86
CA MET A 91 6.17 -3.51 8.77
C MET A 91 6.15 -5.01 9.00
N GLY A 92 5.21 -5.51 9.79
CA GLY A 92 5.06 -6.93 10.04
C GLY A 92 4.17 -7.66 9.04
N LYS A 93 3.32 -6.95 8.30
CA LYS A 93 2.34 -7.55 7.38
C LYS A 93 2.75 -7.53 5.92
N ALA A 94 3.53 -6.55 5.51
CA ALA A 94 3.92 -6.35 4.11
C ALA A 94 5.43 -6.34 4.00
N GLU A 95 5.95 -7.02 2.98
CA GLU A 95 7.38 -7.04 2.72
C GLU A 95 7.91 -5.64 2.44
N HIS A 96 7.14 -4.86 1.67
CA HIS A 96 7.48 -3.48 1.36
C HIS A 96 6.30 -2.57 1.63
N SER A 97 6.49 -1.62 2.52
CA SER A 97 5.48 -0.61 2.82
C SER A 97 6.18 0.73 3.06
N ILE A 98 5.50 1.81 2.66
CA ILE A 98 6.01 3.16 2.86
C ILE A 98 4.85 4.11 3.14
N PHE A 99 5.11 5.09 3.99
CA PHE A 99 4.14 6.09 4.42
C PHE A 99 4.60 7.45 3.91
N ILE A 100 3.79 8.09 3.06
CA ILE A 100 4.16 9.30 2.35
C ILE A 100 3.08 10.38 2.41
N SER A 101 3.46 11.61 2.08
CA SER A 101 2.54 12.67 1.69
C SER A 101 2.98 13.21 0.33
N THR A 102 2.18 12.95 -0.69
CA THR A 102 2.45 13.54 -2.02
C THR A 102 2.22 15.04 -2.02
N LEU A 103 1.25 15.51 -1.24
CA LEU A 103 0.94 16.93 -1.14
C LEU A 103 2.12 17.71 -0.55
N LYS A 104 2.74 17.19 0.51
CA LYS A 104 3.85 17.85 1.21
C LYS A 104 5.22 17.27 0.85
N LYS A 105 5.26 16.30 -0.03
CA LYS A 105 6.47 15.59 -0.46
C LYS A 105 7.24 14.95 0.69
N GLU A 106 6.54 14.54 1.75
CA GLU A 106 7.14 13.80 2.86
C GLU A 106 7.48 12.38 2.44
N ASN A 107 8.70 11.95 2.78
CA ASN A 107 9.25 10.63 2.43
C ASN A 107 9.27 10.35 0.92
N TRP A 108 9.25 11.40 0.12
CA TRP A 108 9.24 11.27 -1.35
C TRP A 108 10.55 10.70 -1.90
N PRO A 109 11.75 11.14 -1.44
CA PRO A 109 12.99 10.52 -1.88
C PRO A 109 13.07 9.03 -1.51
N GLU A 110 12.64 8.65 -0.33
CA GLU A 110 12.62 7.27 0.16
C GLU A 110 11.69 6.40 -0.69
N PHE A 111 10.53 6.94 -1.06
CA PHE A 111 9.58 6.27 -1.94
C PHE A 111 10.18 6.01 -3.32
N ARG A 112 10.81 7.03 -3.91
CA ARG A 112 11.45 6.90 -5.23
C ARG A 112 12.55 5.86 -5.21
N GLU A 113 13.36 5.85 -4.16
CA GLU A 113 14.44 4.88 -4.02
C GLU A 113 13.90 3.45 -3.86
N LEU A 114 12.86 3.27 -3.06
CA LEU A 114 12.21 1.97 -2.89
C LEU A 114 11.71 1.42 -4.23
N ILE A 115 11.00 2.23 -5.00
CA ILE A 115 10.50 1.82 -6.32
C ILE A 115 11.65 1.50 -7.27
N TYR A 116 12.69 2.32 -7.27
CA TYR A 116 13.87 2.09 -8.10
C TYR A 116 14.53 0.74 -7.80
N GLU A 117 14.71 0.43 -6.52
CA GLU A 117 15.33 -0.84 -6.11
C GLU A 117 14.46 -2.05 -6.48
N GLU A 118 13.15 -1.95 -6.33
CA GLU A 118 12.21 -3.01 -6.72
C GLU A 118 12.27 -3.27 -8.23
N VAL A 119 12.23 -2.21 -9.02
CA VAL A 119 12.30 -2.31 -10.48
C VAL A 119 13.66 -2.88 -10.91
N LYS A 120 14.72 -2.44 -10.28
CA LYS A 120 16.08 -2.92 -10.55
C LYS A 120 16.20 -4.42 -10.32
N GLN A 121 15.66 -4.93 -9.21
CA GLN A 121 15.69 -6.36 -8.90
C GLN A 121 14.91 -7.17 -9.94
N ILE A 122 13.73 -6.70 -10.32
CA ILE A 122 12.90 -7.37 -11.33
C ILE A 122 13.60 -7.37 -12.68
N HIS A 123 14.17 -6.25 -13.07
CA HIS A 123 14.92 -6.12 -14.32
C HIS A 123 16.13 -7.06 -14.34
N SER A 124 16.88 -7.15 -13.26
CA SER A 124 18.06 -8.01 -13.16
C SER A 124 17.71 -9.50 -13.26
N LYS A 125 16.57 -9.91 -12.72
CA LYS A 125 16.08 -11.28 -12.85
C LYS A 125 15.67 -11.63 -14.29
N ARG A 126 15.04 -10.67 -14.98
CA ARG A 126 14.58 -10.85 -16.37
C ARG A 126 15.73 -10.77 -17.36
N PHE A 127 16.70 -9.92 -17.11
CA PHE A 127 17.85 -9.66 -18.00
C PHE A 127 19.17 -9.76 -17.24
N PRO A 128 19.59 -10.99 -16.84
CA PRO A 128 20.74 -11.15 -15.94
C PRO A 128 22.08 -10.76 -16.56
N TYR A 129 22.15 -10.64 -17.88
CA TYR A 129 23.39 -10.29 -18.59
C TYR A 129 23.51 -8.79 -18.88
N ASN A 130 22.51 -8.00 -18.56
CA ASN A 130 22.54 -6.56 -18.79
C ASN A 130 23.00 -5.83 -17.52
N ASN A 131 23.85 -4.84 -17.71
CA ASN A 131 24.21 -3.92 -16.63
C ASN A 131 23.07 -2.92 -16.43
N TYR A 132 22.67 -2.77 -15.20
CA TYR A 132 21.63 -1.81 -14.85
C TYR A 132 22.29 -0.47 -14.49
N LEU A 133 22.06 0.55 -15.30
CA LEU A 133 22.78 1.81 -15.20
C LEU A 133 21.95 2.96 -14.60
N TYR A 134 20.74 2.69 -14.13
CA TYR A 134 19.89 3.74 -13.56
C TYR A 134 20.26 4.09 -12.14
#